data_4f7d3af19cca44dea025ff8565388b1e
#
_entry.id   4f7d3af19cca44dea025ff8565388b1e
#
_cell.length_a   1.000
_cell.length_b   1.000
_cell.length_c   1.000
_cell.angle_alpha   90.00
_cell.angle_beta   90.00
_cell.angle_gamma   90.00
#
_symmetry.space_group_name_H-M   'P 1'
#
loop_
_entity.id
_entity.type
_entity.pdbx_description
1 polymer ?
#
loop_
_entity_poly.entity_id
_entity_poly.type
_entity_poly.pdbx_seq_one_letter_code
_entity_poly.pdbx_strand_id
1 'polypeptide(L)'
;LVGAVEVIEELEETPMPPIVFDNIVVAPHLVADFARMGRQLNQANLVKGSMGSMSMLHPDEPGLMISTRHSTSLARLDERGIVGGQLGGAPPRGAIADWKVHEVLLASVSVVTGGPAAAIHMHGPYTTAASCEKDLIIVQPIDVIGKEHIGKVVIVDPDGMDTEFLRQVAEALNQGGLRCVVVRGHGAYAVGANLDQAMANAAMLEHSMQILLLARQANLKF
;
A
#
# COMPACT_ATOMS: atom_id res chain seq x y z
N LEU A 1 -26.73 16.52 8.23
CA LEU A 1 -25.63 16.40 7.26
C LEU A 1 -24.56 17.47 7.47
N VAL A 2 -24.95 18.76 7.64
CA VAL A 2 -24.02 19.86 7.90
C VAL A 2 -23.27 19.66 9.21
N GLY A 3 -23.96 19.29 10.29
CA GLY A 3 -23.33 19.04 11.58
C GLY A 3 -22.39 17.83 11.62
N ALA A 4 -22.63 16.83 10.76
CA ALA A 4 -21.74 15.68 10.64
C ALA A 4 -20.43 16.03 9.90
N VAL A 5 -20.53 16.91 8.91
CA VAL A 5 -19.36 17.41 8.16
C VAL A 5 -18.51 18.30 9.07
N GLU A 6 -19.12 19.20 9.83
CA GLU A 6 -18.42 20.05 10.80
C GLU A 6 -17.67 19.24 11.86
N VAL A 7 -18.30 18.18 12.38
CA VAL A 7 -17.66 17.28 13.35
C VAL A 7 -16.48 16.53 12.70
N ILE A 8 -16.61 16.13 11.44
CA ILE A 8 -15.52 15.46 10.73
C ILE A 8 -14.36 16.44 10.47
N GLU A 9 -14.66 17.65 10.04
CA GLU A 9 -13.65 18.69 9.81
C GLU A 9 -12.97 19.10 11.12
N GLU A 10 -13.72 19.28 12.20
CA GLU A 10 -13.18 19.61 13.52
C GLU A 10 -12.27 18.51 14.07
N LEU A 11 -12.57 17.24 13.75
CA LEU A 11 -11.75 16.09 14.12
C LEU A 11 -10.49 15.96 13.28
N GLU A 12 -10.52 16.42 12.05
CA GLU A 12 -9.35 16.47 11.18
C GLU A 12 -8.40 17.62 11.53
N GLU A 13 -8.95 18.74 12.03
CA GLU A 13 -8.19 19.93 12.41
C GLU A 13 -7.66 19.90 13.85
N THR A 14 -8.31 19.15 14.74
CA THR A 14 -7.88 19.07 16.14
C THR A 14 -6.60 18.24 16.23
N PRO A 15 -5.53 18.75 16.88
CA PRO A 15 -4.37 17.93 17.16
C PRO A 15 -4.82 16.73 18.01
N MET A 16 -4.91 15.58 17.36
CA MET A 16 -5.20 14.36 18.10
C MET A 16 -4.07 14.10 19.07
N PRO A 17 -4.36 13.74 20.32
CA PRO A 17 -3.32 13.23 21.21
C PRO A 17 -2.61 12.06 20.53
N PRO A 18 -1.36 11.74 20.91
CA PRO A 18 -0.69 10.56 20.40
C PRO A 18 -1.65 9.40 20.44
N ILE A 19 -1.65 8.61 19.38
CA ILE A 19 -2.67 7.62 19.12
C ILE A 19 -2.77 6.65 20.30
N VAL A 20 -3.79 6.85 21.10
CA VAL A 20 -4.17 5.90 22.14
C VAL A 20 -5.37 5.15 21.60
N PHE A 21 -5.13 3.99 21.01
CA PHE A 21 -6.19 3.04 20.73
C PHE A 21 -6.28 2.09 21.90
N ASP A 22 -7.33 2.22 22.70
CA ASP A 22 -7.59 1.29 23.81
C ASP A 22 -6.32 0.95 24.63
N ASN A 23 -5.50 1.99 24.93
CA ASN A 23 -4.19 1.92 25.59
C ASN A 23 -3.00 1.49 24.71
N ILE A 24 -3.14 1.45 23.39
CA ILE A 24 -2.01 1.15 22.50
C ILE A 24 -1.38 2.47 22.06
N VAL A 25 -0.12 2.64 22.42
CA VAL A 25 0.70 3.79 21.99
C VAL A 25 1.60 3.33 20.85
N VAL A 26 1.51 4.00 19.70
CA VAL A 26 2.46 3.76 18.61
C VAL A 26 3.80 4.37 19.00
N ALA A 27 4.83 3.54 19.08
CA ALA A 27 6.16 3.96 19.49
C ALA A 27 6.72 5.03 18.52
N PRO A 28 7.44 6.06 19.03
CA PRO A 28 7.98 7.12 18.20
C PRO A 28 8.86 6.64 17.04
N HIS A 29 9.60 5.54 17.20
CA HIS A 29 10.44 5.01 16.14
C HIS A 29 9.60 4.43 14.98
N LEU A 30 8.41 3.90 15.23
CA LEU A 30 7.49 3.45 14.18
C LEU A 30 6.92 4.64 13.40
N VAL A 31 6.55 5.70 14.11
CA VAL A 31 6.12 6.96 13.46
C VAL A 31 7.23 7.50 12.56
N ALA A 32 8.47 7.51 13.04
CA ALA A 32 9.64 7.94 12.26
C ALA A 32 9.86 7.08 11.01
N ASP A 33 9.65 5.77 11.10
CA ASP A 33 9.76 4.86 9.96
C ASP A 33 8.69 5.16 8.90
N PHE A 34 7.45 5.35 9.31
CA PHE A 34 6.37 5.78 8.41
C PHE A 34 6.70 7.12 7.75
N ALA A 35 7.16 8.10 8.51
CA ALA A 35 7.50 9.42 8.00
C ALA A 35 8.65 9.36 6.98
N ARG A 36 9.70 8.60 7.27
CA ARG A 36 10.83 8.37 6.38
C ARG A 36 10.38 7.70 5.07
N MET A 37 9.57 6.67 5.19
CA MET A 37 9.07 5.92 4.04
C MET A 37 8.14 6.76 3.18
N GLY A 38 7.28 7.55 3.77
CA GLY A 38 6.39 8.47 3.05
C GLY A 38 7.16 9.50 2.23
N ARG A 39 8.25 10.04 2.79
CA ARG A 39 9.13 10.94 2.03
C ARG A 39 9.81 10.22 0.86
N GLN A 40 10.29 9.01 1.05
CA GLN A 40 10.90 8.23 -0.03
C GLN A 40 9.91 7.93 -1.16
N LEU A 41 8.68 7.55 -0.84
CA LEU A 41 7.62 7.33 -1.82
C LEU A 41 7.32 8.58 -2.64
N ASN A 42 7.24 9.73 -1.99
CA ASN A 42 7.01 11.00 -2.66
C ASN A 42 8.20 11.40 -3.56
N GLN A 43 9.42 11.27 -3.07
CA GLN A 43 10.64 11.57 -3.83
C GLN A 43 10.80 10.65 -5.04
N ALA A 44 10.40 9.39 -4.93
CA ALA A 44 10.42 8.42 -6.01
C ALA A 44 9.25 8.57 -7.01
N ASN A 45 8.39 9.57 -6.83
CA ASN A 45 7.20 9.81 -7.66
C ASN A 45 6.19 8.64 -7.64
N LEU A 46 6.12 7.92 -6.54
CA LEU A 46 5.18 6.81 -6.34
C LEU A 46 3.87 7.26 -5.69
N VAL A 47 3.88 8.38 -5.00
CA VAL A 47 2.69 9.02 -4.41
C VAL A 47 2.78 10.52 -4.57
N LYS A 48 1.62 11.18 -4.64
CA LYS A 48 1.49 12.66 -4.69
C LYS A 48 0.29 13.09 -3.85
N GLY A 49 0.41 14.25 -3.21
CA GLY A 49 -0.67 14.77 -2.38
C GLY A 49 -1.06 13.76 -1.30
N SER A 50 -2.34 13.46 -1.21
CA SER A 50 -2.88 12.47 -0.27
C SER A 50 -3.09 11.08 -0.88
N MET A 51 -2.51 10.81 -2.06
CA MET A 51 -2.54 9.49 -2.67
C MET A 51 -1.65 8.51 -1.90
N GLY A 52 -2.05 7.25 -1.92
CA GLY A 52 -1.27 6.17 -1.34
C GLY A 52 -1.56 5.93 0.13
N SER A 53 -1.07 4.81 0.59
CA SER A 53 -1.24 4.37 1.97
C SER A 53 -0.13 3.38 2.35
N MET A 54 0.12 3.27 3.63
CA MET A 54 1.07 2.31 4.17
C MET A 54 0.50 1.65 5.42
N SER A 55 0.84 0.40 5.63
CA SER A 55 0.46 -0.34 6.83
C SER A 55 1.52 -1.34 7.25
N MET A 56 1.47 -1.74 8.50
CA MET A 56 2.26 -2.84 9.03
C MET A 56 1.53 -3.50 10.20
N LEU A 57 1.87 -4.75 10.48
CA LEU A 57 1.49 -5.39 11.74
C LEU A 57 2.27 -4.78 12.89
N HIS A 58 1.59 -4.53 14.00
CA HIS A 58 2.25 -4.03 15.21
C HIS A 58 3.27 -5.08 15.68
N PRO A 59 4.53 -4.67 15.98
CA PRO A 59 5.58 -5.63 16.32
C PRO A 59 5.35 -6.35 17.65
N ASP A 60 4.64 -5.72 18.59
CA ASP A 60 4.49 -6.23 19.96
C ASP A 60 3.04 -6.63 20.29
N GLU A 61 2.06 -6.16 19.52
CA GLU A 61 0.64 -6.41 19.78
C GLU A 61 0.05 -7.30 18.69
N PRO A 62 -0.12 -8.60 18.92
CA PRO A 62 -0.66 -9.53 17.94
C PRO A 62 -2.05 -9.12 17.47
N GLY A 63 -2.28 -9.19 16.16
CA GLY A 63 -3.56 -8.88 15.55
C GLY A 63 -3.85 -7.39 15.40
N LEU A 64 -2.91 -6.51 15.72
CA LEU A 64 -3.07 -5.07 15.53
C LEU A 64 -2.36 -4.62 14.24
N MET A 65 -3.05 -3.83 13.44
CA MET A 65 -2.51 -3.17 12.26
C MET A 65 -2.29 -1.69 12.55
N ILE A 66 -1.14 -1.16 12.15
CA ILE A 66 -0.84 0.27 12.13
C ILE A 66 -0.89 0.71 10.67
N SER A 67 -1.52 1.84 10.39
CA SER A 67 -1.70 2.38 9.04
C SER A 67 -1.55 3.88 9.02
N THR A 68 -1.28 4.43 7.85
CA THR A 68 -1.48 5.85 7.58
C THR A 68 -2.96 6.18 7.67
N ARG A 69 -3.26 7.44 8.02
CA ARG A 69 -4.63 7.95 8.18
C ARG A 69 -5.19 8.41 6.85
N HIS A 70 -6.49 8.31 6.68
CA HIS A 70 -7.21 8.84 5.51
C HIS A 70 -6.89 10.32 5.26
N SER A 71 -6.76 10.70 4.00
CA SER A 71 -6.48 12.06 3.53
C SER A 71 -5.16 12.67 4.03
N THR A 72 -4.20 11.84 4.44
CA THR A 72 -2.91 12.31 4.91
C THR A 72 -1.90 12.35 3.75
N SER A 73 -1.13 13.43 3.65
CA SER A 73 0.03 13.49 2.74
C SER A 73 1.15 12.62 3.28
N LEU A 74 1.53 11.59 2.53
CA LEU A 74 2.62 10.69 2.95
C LEU A 74 3.97 11.39 3.02
N ALA A 75 4.14 12.51 2.28
CA ALA A 75 5.36 13.31 2.34
C ALA A 75 5.56 14.07 3.66
N ARG A 76 4.52 14.17 4.49
CA ARG A 76 4.49 14.99 5.72
C ARG A 76 3.92 14.25 6.92
N LEU A 77 4.17 12.96 7.00
CA LEU A 77 3.67 12.15 8.10
C LEU A 77 4.29 12.53 9.44
N ASP A 78 3.43 12.65 10.42
CA ASP A 78 3.74 12.71 11.84
C ASP A 78 2.79 11.77 12.60
N GLU A 79 2.81 11.80 13.92
CA GLU A 79 1.96 10.96 14.76
C GLU A 79 0.46 11.13 14.49
N ARG A 80 0.02 12.29 14.01
CA ARG A 80 -1.39 12.57 13.68
C ARG A 80 -1.85 11.87 12.39
N GLY A 81 -0.90 11.53 11.53
CA GLY A 81 -1.16 10.84 10.26
C GLY A 81 -1.19 9.31 10.37
N ILE A 82 -1.23 8.75 11.59
CA ILE A 82 -1.17 7.32 11.82
C ILE A 82 -2.37 6.88 12.65
N VAL A 83 -2.93 5.73 12.31
CA VAL A 83 -4.04 5.09 13.02
C VAL A 83 -3.73 3.61 13.24
N GLY A 84 -4.33 3.02 14.25
CA GLY A 84 -4.24 1.59 14.52
C GLY A 84 -5.61 0.96 14.71
N GLY A 85 -5.73 -0.32 14.45
CA GLY A 85 -6.95 -1.09 14.65
C GLY A 85 -6.71 -2.58 14.58
N GLN A 86 -7.64 -3.35 15.11
CA GLN A 86 -7.54 -4.80 15.11
C GLN A 86 -7.89 -5.38 13.74
N LEU A 87 -7.12 -6.37 13.30
CA LEU A 87 -7.42 -7.16 12.12
C LEU A 87 -8.76 -7.87 12.28
N GLY A 88 -9.58 -7.82 11.23
CA GLY A 88 -10.90 -8.45 11.22
C GLY A 88 -11.98 -7.69 11.98
N GLY A 89 -11.63 -6.64 12.72
CA GLY A 89 -12.57 -5.75 13.37
C GLY A 89 -13.15 -4.68 12.44
N ALA A 90 -13.99 -3.82 12.99
CA ALA A 90 -14.43 -2.62 12.27
C ALA A 90 -13.23 -1.70 12.05
N PRO A 91 -13.11 -1.06 10.87
CA PRO A 91 -12.06 -0.07 10.64
C PRO A 91 -12.15 1.05 11.67
N PRO A 92 -11.01 1.53 12.21
CA PRO A 92 -11.02 2.61 13.16
C PRO A 92 -11.44 3.92 12.52
N ARG A 93 -11.76 4.91 13.34
CA ARG A 93 -12.01 6.27 12.87
C ARG A 93 -10.75 6.83 12.18
N GLY A 94 -10.93 7.42 11.02
CA GLY A 94 -9.81 7.91 10.21
C GLY A 94 -9.10 6.82 9.40
N ALA A 95 -9.66 5.63 9.33
CA ALA A 95 -9.12 4.55 8.50
C ALA A 95 -9.10 4.94 7.01
N ILE A 96 -8.04 4.52 6.32
CA ILE A 96 -7.93 4.65 4.88
C ILE A 96 -9.05 3.86 4.19
N ALA A 97 -9.43 4.31 2.98
CA ALA A 97 -10.51 3.68 2.22
C ALA A 97 -10.21 2.21 1.91
N ASP A 98 -8.95 1.87 1.70
CA ASP A 98 -8.47 0.52 1.40
C ASP A 98 -7.99 -0.27 2.64
N TRP A 99 -8.51 0.06 3.82
CA TRP A 99 -8.18 -0.63 5.08
C TRP A 99 -8.30 -2.15 4.97
N LYS A 100 -9.40 -2.64 4.41
CA LYS A 100 -9.65 -4.08 4.25
C LYS A 100 -8.66 -4.74 3.28
N VAL A 101 -8.23 -4.03 2.26
CA VAL A 101 -7.19 -4.53 1.34
C VAL A 101 -5.87 -4.70 2.09
N HIS A 102 -5.47 -3.73 2.89
CA HIS A 102 -4.27 -3.82 3.73
C HIS A 102 -4.35 -5.00 4.71
N GLU A 103 -5.51 -5.23 5.34
CA GLU A 103 -5.70 -6.39 6.22
C GLU A 103 -5.41 -7.71 5.49
N VAL A 104 -5.96 -7.87 4.30
CA VAL A 104 -5.76 -9.08 3.48
C VAL A 104 -4.31 -9.26 3.08
N LEU A 105 -3.65 -8.17 2.66
CA LEU A 105 -2.24 -8.20 2.28
C LEU A 105 -1.34 -8.59 3.45
N LEU A 106 -1.53 -7.96 4.59
CA LEU A 106 -0.74 -8.24 5.80
C LEU A 106 -0.96 -9.67 6.29
N ALA A 107 -2.19 -10.14 6.30
CA ALA A 107 -2.51 -11.51 6.67
C ALA A 107 -1.85 -12.52 5.73
N SER A 108 -1.87 -12.27 4.42
CA SER A 108 -1.24 -13.14 3.42
C SER A 108 0.27 -13.26 3.62
N VAL A 109 0.93 -12.14 3.92
CA VAL A 109 2.38 -12.15 4.19
C VAL A 109 2.68 -12.83 5.52
N SER A 110 1.94 -12.53 6.57
CA SER A 110 2.17 -13.05 7.92
C SER A 110 2.01 -14.57 8.00
N VAL A 111 1.05 -15.13 7.28
CA VAL A 111 0.86 -16.60 7.20
C VAL A 111 2.10 -17.29 6.64
N VAL A 112 2.78 -16.69 5.68
CA VAL A 112 3.97 -17.28 5.04
C VAL A 112 5.23 -16.99 5.83
N THR A 113 5.40 -15.77 6.33
CA THR A 113 6.60 -15.37 7.10
C THR A 113 6.58 -15.87 8.53
N GLY A 114 5.40 -16.17 9.07
CA GLY A 114 5.22 -16.50 10.49
C GLY A 114 5.29 -15.30 11.42
N GLY A 115 5.26 -14.07 10.91
CA GLY A 115 5.43 -12.89 11.75
C GLY A 115 5.19 -11.57 11.06
N PRO A 116 6.19 -10.69 10.99
CA PRO A 116 6.01 -9.32 10.54
C PRO A 116 5.56 -9.21 9.09
N ALA A 117 4.77 -8.18 8.82
CA ALA A 117 4.29 -7.86 7.48
C ALA A 117 4.09 -6.36 7.35
N ALA A 118 4.33 -5.85 6.15
CA ALA A 118 4.06 -4.47 5.77
C ALA A 118 3.52 -4.40 4.35
N ALA A 119 2.73 -3.38 4.06
CA ALA A 119 2.14 -3.15 2.75
C ALA A 119 2.18 -1.66 2.40
N ILE A 120 2.40 -1.37 1.13
CA ILE A 120 2.39 -0.03 0.56
C ILE A 120 1.47 -0.02 -0.64
N HIS A 121 0.52 0.93 -0.65
CA HIS A 121 -0.24 1.27 -1.85
C HIS A 121 0.42 2.46 -2.52
N MET A 122 0.93 2.26 -3.73
CA MET A 122 1.58 3.28 -4.53
C MET A 122 0.82 3.55 -5.83
N HIS A 123 0.99 4.75 -6.36
CA HIS A 123 0.38 5.19 -7.62
C HIS A 123 1.45 5.54 -8.66
N GLY A 124 2.43 4.66 -8.83
CA GLY A 124 3.49 4.86 -9.81
C GLY A 124 2.91 5.02 -11.22
N PRO A 125 3.23 6.11 -11.94
CA PRO A 125 2.61 6.40 -13.24
C PRO A 125 2.91 5.33 -14.30
N TYR A 126 4.08 4.77 -14.30
CA TYR A 126 4.43 3.72 -15.30
C TYR A 126 3.71 2.40 -15.00
N THR A 127 3.65 1.99 -13.76
CA THR A 127 2.88 0.81 -13.34
C THR A 127 1.41 0.98 -13.66
N THR A 128 0.85 2.14 -13.33
CA THR A 128 -0.54 2.47 -13.62
C THR A 128 -0.82 2.45 -15.11
N ALA A 129 0.03 3.11 -15.93
CA ALA A 129 -0.12 3.14 -17.38
C ALA A 129 -0.04 1.75 -18.00
N ALA A 130 0.92 0.94 -17.59
CA ALA A 130 1.06 -0.44 -18.07
C ALA A 130 -0.18 -1.28 -17.79
N SER A 131 -0.87 -1.04 -16.69
CA SER A 131 -2.08 -1.76 -16.30
C SER A 131 -3.34 -1.34 -17.06
N CYS A 132 -3.32 -0.20 -17.76
CA CYS A 132 -4.49 0.31 -18.47
C CYS A 132 -4.83 -0.48 -19.73
N GLU A 133 -3.96 -1.34 -20.20
CA GLU A 133 -4.25 -2.21 -21.34
C GLU A 133 -5.38 -3.18 -20.97
N LYS A 134 -6.48 -3.10 -21.72
CA LYS A 134 -7.76 -3.68 -21.35
C LYS A 134 -7.75 -5.18 -21.08
N ASP A 135 -7.04 -5.95 -21.89
CA ASP A 135 -7.05 -7.40 -21.83
C ASP A 135 -5.81 -7.97 -21.12
N LEU A 136 -4.94 -7.11 -20.60
CA LEU A 136 -3.74 -7.52 -19.90
C LEU A 136 -4.07 -7.93 -18.47
N ILE A 137 -3.79 -9.17 -18.11
CA ILE A 137 -4.02 -9.71 -16.76
C ILE A 137 -2.72 -9.99 -15.99
N ILE A 138 -1.62 -10.04 -16.70
CA ILE A 138 -0.29 -10.26 -16.10
C ILE A 138 0.70 -9.33 -16.80
N VAL A 139 1.51 -8.65 -16.01
CA VAL A 139 2.69 -7.94 -16.50
C VAL A 139 3.95 -8.67 -16.06
N GLN A 140 4.94 -8.69 -16.95
CA GLN A 140 6.24 -9.31 -16.67
C GLN A 140 7.35 -8.30 -16.94
N PRO A 141 8.26 -8.10 -15.98
CA PRO A 141 9.47 -7.34 -16.22
C PRO A 141 10.31 -7.95 -17.35
N ILE A 142 10.98 -7.09 -18.11
CA ILE A 142 11.92 -7.50 -19.16
C ILE A 142 13.37 -7.24 -18.75
N ASP A 143 13.58 -6.44 -17.71
CA ASP A 143 14.89 -6.16 -17.13
C ASP A 143 15.33 -7.23 -16.12
N VAL A 144 16.62 -7.34 -15.91
CA VAL A 144 17.20 -8.39 -15.03
C VAL A 144 16.69 -8.25 -13.60
N ILE A 145 16.73 -7.04 -13.03
CA ILE A 145 16.31 -6.79 -11.65
C ILE A 145 14.83 -7.15 -11.46
N GLY A 146 13.99 -6.72 -12.37
CA GLY A 146 12.56 -7.03 -12.30
C GLY A 146 12.28 -8.52 -12.44
N LYS A 147 12.98 -9.23 -13.36
CA LYS A 147 12.82 -10.66 -13.51
C LYS A 147 13.22 -11.45 -12.27
N GLU A 148 14.32 -11.04 -11.61
CA GLU A 148 14.85 -11.74 -10.43
C GLU A 148 14.04 -11.44 -9.17
N HIS A 149 13.64 -10.17 -8.94
CA HIS A 149 13.10 -9.71 -7.67
C HIS A 149 11.59 -9.49 -7.67
N ILE A 150 10.98 -9.23 -8.81
CA ILE A 150 9.54 -8.98 -8.92
C ILE A 150 8.83 -10.16 -9.57
N GLY A 151 9.35 -10.65 -10.69
CA GLY A 151 8.70 -11.69 -11.48
C GLY A 151 7.39 -11.20 -12.12
N LYS A 152 6.51 -12.13 -12.43
CA LYS A 152 5.21 -11.79 -12.98
C LYS A 152 4.31 -11.16 -11.92
N VAL A 153 3.55 -10.14 -12.30
CA VAL A 153 2.59 -9.46 -11.44
C VAL A 153 1.19 -9.58 -12.05
N VAL A 154 0.23 -9.98 -11.24
CA VAL A 154 -1.16 -10.09 -11.67
C VAL A 154 -1.85 -8.74 -11.55
N ILE A 155 -2.66 -8.41 -12.55
CA ILE A 155 -3.51 -7.23 -12.59
C ILE A 155 -4.91 -7.66 -12.20
N VAL A 156 -5.48 -6.99 -11.18
CA VAL A 156 -6.89 -7.13 -10.81
C VAL A 156 -7.66 -5.89 -11.25
N ASP A 157 -8.92 -6.08 -11.60
CA ASP A 157 -9.79 -4.96 -11.96
C ASP A 157 -10.25 -4.23 -10.70
N PRO A 158 -10.39 -2.87 -10.76
CA PRO A 158 -10.87 -2.10 -9.63
C PRO A 158 -12.37 -2.32 -9.44
N ASP A 159 -12.71 -3.03 -8.39
CA ASP A 159 -14.07 -3.21 -7.94
C ASP A 159 -14.27 -2.57 -6.57
N GLY A 160 -15.49 -2.47 -6.10
CA GLY A 160 -15.85 -1.71 -4.89
C GLY A 160 -15.42 -2.34 -3.57
N MET A 161 -14.22 -2.84 -3.42
CA MET A 161 -13.65 -3.42 -2.19
C MET A 161 -14.55 -4.45 -1.50
N ASP A 162 -15.36 -5.15 -2.27
CA ASP A 162 -16.20 -6.22 -1.79
C ASP A 162 -15.37 -7.50 -1.50
N THR A 163 -16.04 -8.52 -0.99
CA THR A 163 -15.38 -9.80 -0.63
C THR A 163 -14.71 -10.44 -1.85
N GLU A 164 -15.30 -10.34 -3.03
CA GLU A 164 -14.73 -10.90 -4.27
C GLU A 164 -13.44 -10.17 -4.66
N PHE A 165 -13.44 -8.83 -4.59
CA PHE A 165 -12.22 -8.05 -4.86
C PHE A 165 -11.10 -8.42 -3.87
N LEU A 166 -11.41 -8.52 -2.58
CA LEU A 166 -10.43 -8.93 -1.57
C LEU A 166 -9.85 -10.32 -1.83
N ARG A 167 -10.69 -11.26 -2.26
CA ARG A 167 -10.26 -12.61 -2.65
C ARG A 167 -9.34 -12.57 -3.86
N GLN A 168 -9.67 -11.79 -4.88
CA GLN A 168 -8.85 -11.62 -6.08
C GLN A 168 -7.49 -11.00 -5.75
N VAL A 169 -7.44 -10.02 -4.87
CA VAL A 169 -6.18 -9.41 -4.41
C VAL A 169 -5.30 -10.45 -3.71
N ALA A 170 -5.86 -11.25 -2.81
CA ALA A 170 -5.12 -12.28 -2.11
C ALA A 170 -4.55 -13.33 -3.07
N GLU A 171 -5.36 -13.82 -4.01
CA GLU A 171 -4.93 -14.77 -5.03
C GLU A 171 -3.84 -14.19 -5.94
N ALA A 172 -4.03 -12.97 -6.40
CA ALA A 172 -3.08 -12.26 -7.24
C ALA A 172 -1.73 -12.07 -6.55
N LEU A 173 -1.74 -11.69 -5.28
CA LEU A 173 -0.52 -11.54 -4.48
C LEU A 173 0.22 -12.88 -4.34
N ASN A 174 -0.49 -13.96 -4.06
CA ASN A 174 0.11 -15.31 -3.97
C ASN A 174 0.71 -15.75 -5.31
N GLN A 175 -0.01 -15.55 -6.41
CA GLN A 175 0.49 -15.87 -7.76
C GLN A 175 1.70 -15.02 -8.14
N GLY A 176 1.79 -13.80 -7.64
CA GLY A 176 2.91 -12.88 -7.81
C GLY A 176 4.08 -13.11 -6.83
N GLY A 177 4.11 -14.22 -6.13
CA GLY A 177 5.20 -14.57 -5.20
C GLY A 177 5.25 -13.71 -3.94
N LEU A 178 4.12 -13.18 -3.50
CA LEU A 178 3.99 -12.32 -2.31
C LEU A 178 4.85 -11.05 -2.37
N ARG A 179 4.86 -10.39 -3.52
CA ARG A 179 5.63 -9.14 -3.72
C ARG A 179 4.73 -7.97 -4.09
N CYS A 180 4.00 -8.09 -5.18
CA CYS A 180 3.16 -7.01 -5.70
C CYS A 180 1.86 -7.55 -6.29
N VAL A 181 0.83 -6.71 -6.27
CA VAL A 181 -0.38 -6.85 -7.06
C VAL A 181 -0.75 -5.49 -7.65
N VAL A 182 -1.14 -5.48 -8.91
CA VAL A 182 -1.53 -4.26 -9.62
C VAL A 182 -3.04 -4.17 -9.70
N VAL A 183 -3.59 -3.00 -9.43
CA VAL A 183 -5.00 -2.68 -9.64
C VAL A 183 -5.10 -1.81 -10.90
N ARG A 184 -5.84 -2.30 -11.88
CA ARG A 184 -5.92 -1.69 -13.22
C ARG A 184 -6.28 -0.21 -13.16
N GLY A 185 -5.44 0.63 -13.76
CA GLY A 185 -5.65 2.07 -13.85
C GLY A 185 -5.58 2.82 -12.51
N HIS A 186 -5.22 2.15 -11.43
CA HIS A 186 -5.22 2.73 -10.09
C HIS A 186 -3.80 2.84 -9.50
N GLY A 187 -3.02 1.78 -9.55
CA GLY A 187 -1.70 1.69 -8.95
C GLY A 187 -1.38 0.26 -8.53
N ALA A 188 -0.55 0.11 -7.53
CA ALA A 188 -0.16 -1.21 -7.05
C ALA A 188 -0.05 -1.27 -5.53
N TYR A 189 -0.17 -2.48 -5.01
CA TYR A 189 0.20 -2.81 -3.65
C TYR A 189 1.50 -3.60 -3.69
N ALA A 190 2.46 -3.20 -2.87
CA ALA A 190 3.70 -3.93 -2.65
C ALA A 190 3.80 -4.33 -1.19
N VAL A 191 4.27 -5.53 -0.94
CA VAL A 191 4.35 -6.09 0.41
C VAL A 191 5.75 -6.55 0.75
N GLY A 192 5.99 -6.78 2.02
CA GLY A 192 7.22 -7.33 2.55
C GLY A 192 7.11 -7.60 4.04
N ALA A 193 8.19 -8.10 4.64
CA ALA A 193 8.26 -8.31 6.08
C ALA A 193 8.33 -6.99 6.87
N ASN A 194 8.74 -5.91 6.25
CA ASN A 194 8.82 -4.56 6.81
C ASN A 194 8.57 -3.52 5.71
N LEU A 195 8.46 -2.25 6.12
CA LEU A 195 8.22 -1.15 5.19
C LEU A 195 9.37 -0.98 4.17
N ASP A 196 10.61 -1.18 4.56
CA ASP A 196 11.76 -1.08 3.64
C ASP A 196 11.68 -2.11 2.52
N GLN A 197 11.32 -3.34 2.84
CA GLN A 197 11.15 -4.39 1.82
C GLN A 197 9.94 -4.12 0.91
N ALA A 198 8.83 -3.67 1.46
CA ALA A 198 7.66 -3.27 0.67
C ALA A 198 8.01 -2.10 -0.27
N MET A 199 8.77 -1.10 0.22
CA MET A 199 9.25 0.01 -0.60
C MET A 199 10.19 -0.45 -1.70
N ALA A 200 11.11 -1.36 -1.42
CA ALA A 200 11.99 -1.91 -2.42
C ALA A 200 11.21 -2.59 -3.56
N ASN A 201 10.20 -3.38 -3.21
CA ASN A 201 9.33 -4.03 -4.20
C ASN A 201 8.53 -3.00 -5.01
N ALA A 202 7.98 -1.97 -4.37
CA ALA A 202 7.26 -0.90 -5.07
C ALA A 202 8.16 -0.15 -6.07
N ALA A 203 9.36 0.22 -5.64
CA ALA A 203 10.32 0.95 -6.47
C ALA A 203 10.83 0.10 -7.65
N MET A 204 11.14 -1.17 -7.41
CA MET A 204 11.57 -2.09 -8.47
C MET A 204 10.46 -2.35 -9.48
N LEU A 205 9.21 -2.50 -9.04
CA LEU A 205 8.07 -2.64 -9.94
C LEU A 205 7.93 -1.41 -10.86
N GLU A 206 7.93 -0.23 -10.29
CA GLU A 206 7.82 1.01 -11.09
C GLU A 206 8.99 1.16 -12.07
N HIS A 207 10.21 0.87 -11.64
CA HIS A 207 11.39 0.86 -12.50
C HIS A 207 11.23 -0.09 -13.68
N SER A 208 10.81 -1.32 -13.43
CA SER A 208 10.58 -2.34 -14.45
C SER A 208 9.46 -1.96 -15.42
N MET A 209 8.40 -1.35 -14.93
CA MET A 209 7.29 -0.90 -15.78
C MET A 209 7.70 0.30 -16.65
N GLN A 210 8.52 1.20 -16.15
CA GLN A 210 9.11 2.27 -16.95
C GLN A 210 9.93 1.70 -18.12
N ILE A 211 10.78 0.73 -17.85
CA ILE A 211 11.59 0.07 -18.90
C ILE A 211 10.69 -0.61 -19.91
N LEU A 212 9.68 -1.35 -19.47
CA LEU A 212 8.74 -2.05 -20.35
C LEU A 212 8.02 -1.07 -21.30
N LEU A 213 7.51 0.04 -20.78
CA LEU A 213 6.81 1.04 -21.58
C LEU A 213 7.75 1.76 -22.55
N LEU A 214 8.96 2.08 -22.13
CA LEU A 214 9.99 2.66 -23.02
C LEU A 214 10.36 1.71 -24.15
N ALA A 215 10.53 0.42 -23.86
CA ALA A 215 10.80 -0.59 -24.87
C ALA A 215 9.65 -0.73 -25.87
N ARG A 216 8.40 -0.71 -25.40
CA ARG A 216 7.22 -0.72 -26.27
C ARG A 216 7.14 0.52 -27.15
N GLN A 217 7.37 1.71 -26.59
CA GLN A 217 7.40 2.97 -27.35
C GLN A 217 8.48 2.97 -28.43
N ALA A 218 9.64 2.37 -28.15
CA ALA A 218 10.72 2.24 -29.10
C ALA A 218 10.53 1.09 -30.10
N ASN A 219 9.42 0.36 -30.03
CA ASN A 219 9.15 -0.84 -30.83
C ASN A 219 10.25 -1.91 -30.73
N LEU A 220 10.86 -2.04 -29.58
CA LEU A 220 11.85 -3.08 -29.33
C LEU A 220 11.15 -4.45 -29.21
N LYS A 221 11.82 -5.46 -29.74
CA LYS A 221 11.41 -6.85 -29.56
C LYS A 221 12.13 -7.43 -28.35
N PHE A 222 11.41 -8.08 -27.47
CA PHE A 222 11.93 -8.68 -26.25
C PHE A 222 11.15 -9.95 -25.85
#